data_0dfa21f993ecc3acdd225c198afac48d
#
_entry.id   0dfa21f993ecc3acdd225c198afac48d
#
_cell.length_a   1.000
_cell.length_b   1.000
_cell.length_c   1.000
_cell.angle_alpha   90.00
_cell.angle_beta   90.00
_cell.angle_gamma   90.00
#
_symmetry.space_group_name_H-M   'P 1'
#
loop_
_entity.id
_entity.type
_entity.pdbx_description
1 polymer ?
#
loop_
_entity_poly.entity_id
_entity_poly.type
_entity_poly.pdbx_seq_one_letter_code
_entity_poly.pdbx_strand_id
1 'polypeptide(L)'
;MILTMLKYRKDKDGLRNYVNENKKFFQKVDHETSQAMKAFLNMKQIPGETENEEEIINMCEAIQEMYDDGVRDGMKRGIQQGRDDLLKEKVKRKLQKQKSLEQIADELEEDVNVIRKIIKEVQ
;
A
#
# COMPACT_ATOMS: atom_id res chain seq x y z
N MET A 1 -12.63 -25.22 -1.14
CA MET A 1 -11.54 -24.29 -1.46
C MET A 1 -11.68 -22.90 -0.83
N ILE A 2 -12.86 -22.30 -0.91
CA ILE A 2 -13.10 -20.98 -0.35
C ILE A 2 -12.83 -20.92 1.17
N LEU A 3 -13.30 -21.94 1.90
CA LEU A 3 -13.05 -22.01 3.34
C LEU A 3 -11.57 -22.12 3.70
N THR A 4 -10.77 -22.76 2.84
CA THR A 4 -9.33 -22.85 3.05
C THR A 4 -8.66 -21.47 2.91
N MET A 5 -9.22 -20.57 2.10
CA MET A 5 -8.71 -19.22 1.95
C MET A 5 -8.77 -18.40 3.25
N LEU A 6 -9.64 -18.76 4.18
CA LEU A 6 -9.73 -18.07 5.47
C LEU A 6 -8.43 -18.15 6.27
N LYS A 7 -7.64 -19.21 6.08
CA LYS A 7 -6.32 -19.35 6.70
C LYS A 7 -5.37 -18.22 6.29
N TYR A 8 -5.55 -17.71 5.07
CA TYR A 8 -4.68 -16.72 4.46
C TYR A 8 -5.27 -15.30 4.48
N ARG A 9 -6.35 -15.10 5.23
CA ARG A 9 -7.07 -13.82 5.28
C ARG A 9 -6.16 -12.63 5.60
N LYS A 10 -5.17 -12.84 6.49
CA LYS A 10 -4.20 -11.83 6.90
C LYS A 10 -2.81 -12.07 6.34
N ASP A 11 -2.65 -13.09 5.52
CA ASP A 11 -1.38 -13.49 4.90
C ASP A 11 -1.50 -13.35 3.38
N LYS A 12 -1.08 -12.21 2.86
CA LYS A 12 -1.17 -11.90 1.42
C LYS A 12 -0.33 -12.82 0.55
N ASP A 13 0.87 -13.18 1.01
CA ASP A 13 1.74 -14.09 0.26
C ASP A 13 1.17 -15.50 0.23
N GLY A 14 0.69 -15.99 1.36
CA GLY A 14 0.05 -17.29 1.46
C GLY A 14 -1.21 -17.37 0.60
N LEU A 15 -2.03 -16.33 0.60
CA LEU A 15 -3.23 -16.26 -0.25
C LEU A 15 -2.87 -16.32 -1.72
N ARG A 16 -1.91 -15.52 -2.16
CA ARG A 16 -1.47 -15.52 -3.56
C ARG A 16 -0.94 -16.89 -3.99
N ASN A 17 -0.12 -17.51 -3.15
CA ASN A 17 0.43 -18.83 -3.42
C ASN A 17 -0.66 -19.90 -3.51
N TYR A 18 -1.60 -19.88 -2.58
CA TYR A 18 -2.73 -20.82 -2.57
C TYR A 18 -3.59 -20.68 -3.84
N VAL A 19 -3.93 -19.47 -4.24
CA VAL A 19 -4.70 -19.20 -5.44
C VAL A 19 -3.93 -19.65 -6.69
N ASN A 20 -2.64 -19.42 -6.76
CA ASN A 20 -1.79 -19.84 -7.87
C ASN A 20 -1.65 -21.36 -7.97
N GLU A 21 -1.60 -22.05 -6.84
CA GLU A 21 -1.56 -23.51 -6.80
C GLU A 21 -2.88 -24.16 -7.23
N ASN A 22 -3.98 -23.42 -7.17
CA ASN A 22 -5.32 -23.85 -7.53
C ASN A 22 -5.90 -23.05 -8.71
N LYS A 23 -5.06 -22.74 -9.69
CA LYS A 23 -5.43 -21.90 -10.85
C LYS A 23 -6.66 -22.32 -11.58
N LYS A 24 -6.85 -23.65 -11.78
CA LYS A 24 -8.00 -24.17 -12.53
C LYS A 24 -9.32 -23.74 -11.91
N PHE A 25 -9.38 -23.69 -10.59
CA PHE A 25 -10.57 -23.24 -9.88
C PHE A 25 -10.70 -21.70 -9.92
N PHE A 26 -9.63 -20.98 -9.67
CA PHE A 26 -9.69 -19.53 -9.47
C PHE A 26 -9.61 -18.69 -10.73
N GLN A 27 -9.22 -19.27 -11.87
CA GLN A 27 -9.18 -18.55 -13.16
C GLN A 27 -10.57 -18.19 -13.69
N LYS A 28 -11.58 -18.98 -13.36
CA LYS A 28 -12.95 -18.77 -13.81
C LYS A 28 -13.90 -18.88 -12.63
N VAL A 29 -14.13 -17.78 -11.97
CA VAL A 29 -14.99 -17.71 -10.79
C VAL A 29 -16.26 -16.95 -11.16
N ASP A 30 -17.42 -17.54 -10.92
CA ASP A 30 -18.70 -16.89 -11.19
C ASP A 30 -18.96 -15.73 -10.22
N HIS A 31 -19.96 -14.94 -10.53
CA HIS A 31 -20.31 -13.76 -9.74
C HIS A 31 -20.64 -14.12 -8.29
N GLU A 32 -21.47 -15.13 -8.07
CA GLU A 32 -21.88 -15.57 -6.73
C GLU A 32 -20.68 -16.01 -5.91
N THR A 33 -19.80 -16.82 -6.48
CA THR A 33 -18.59 -17.29 -5.81
C THR A 33 -17.63 -16.14 -5.54
N SER A 34 -17.47 -15.23 -6.47
CA SER A 34 -16.59 -14.07 -6.28
C SER A 34 -17.08 -13.17 -5.16
N GLN A 35 -18.39 -12.98 -5.04
CA GLN A 35 -18.97 -12.19 -3.95
C GLN A 35 -18.79 -12.87 -2.59
N ALA A 36 -18.92 -14.20 -2.55
CA ALA A 36 -18.63 -14.98 -1.34
C ALA A 36 -17.16 -14.82 -0.92
N MET A 37 -16.22 -14.93 -1.86
CA MET A 37 -14.80 -14.72 -1.62
C MET A 37 -14.51 -13.31 -1.10
N LYS A 38 -15.15 -12.30 -1.68
CA LYS A 38 -15.05 -10.91 -1.27
C LYS A 38 -15.45 -10.75 0.20
N ALA A 39 -16.55 -11.38 0.60
CA ALA A 39 -17.03 -11.33 1.99
C ALA A 39 -16.08 -12.08 2.94
N PHE A 40 -15.66 -13.29 2.60
CA PHE A 40 -14.76 -14.09 3.44
C PHE A 40 -13.38 -13.45 3.63
N LEU A 41 -12.85 -12.81 2.59
CA LEU A 41 -11.56 -12.14 2.64
C LEU A 41 -11.64 -10.70 3.13
N ASN A 42 -12.84 -10.24 3.46
CA ASN A 42 -13.09 -8.88 3.94
C ASN A 42 -12.58 -7.83 2.94
N MET A 43 -12.79 -8.07 1.66
CA MET A 43 -12.41 -7.16 0.59
C MET A 43 -13.51 -6.13 0.36
N LYS A 44 -13.14 -4.89 0.12
CA LYS A 44 -14.10 -3.84 -0.24
C LYS A 44 -14.50 -3.95 -1.71
N GLN A 45 -13.56 -4.32 -2.55
CA GLN A 45 -13.75 -4.39 -4.00
C GLN A 45 -12.80 -5.45 -4.58
N ILE A 46 -13.25 -6.14 -5.62
CA ILE A 46 -12.41 -7.04 -6.42
C ILE A 46 -11.96 -6.28 -7.67
N PRO A 47 -10.66 -6.21 -7.97
CA PRO A 47 -10.19 -5.58 -9.20
C PRO A 47 -10.89 -6.14 -10.43
N GLY A 48 -11.44 -5.28 -11.27
CA GLY A 48 -12.15 -5.67 -12.49
C GLY A 48 -13.59 -6.13 -12.29
N GLU A 49 -14.11 -6.14 -11.06
CA GLU A 49 -15.51 -6.53 -10.84
C GLU A 49 -16.49 -5.49 -11.43
N THR A 50 -17.63 -6.00 -11.91
CA THR A 50 -18.74 -5.18 -12.38
C THR A 50 -20.02 -5.58 -11.65
N GLU A 51 -21.12 -4.88 -11.92
CA GLU A 51 -22.43 -5.23 -11.37
C GLU A 51 -23.13 -6.34 -12.16
N ASN A 52 -22.49 -6.87 -13.20
CA ASN A 52 -23.06 -7.91 -14.04
C ASN A 52 -23.06 -9.27 -13.33
N GLU A 53 -24.23 -9.82 -13.05
CA GLU A 53 -24.40 -11.10 -12.37
C GLU A 53 -23.90 -12.32 -13.18
N GLU A 54 -23.73 -12.16 -14.50
CA GLU A 54 -23.20 -13.21 -15.37
C GLU A 54 -21.67 -13.14 -15.53
N GLU A 55 -21.03 -12.21 -14.82
CA GLU A 55 -19.61 -12.00 -14.90
C GLU A 55 -18.81 -13.20 -14.40
N ILE A 56 -17.75 -13.52 -15.14
CA ILE A 56 -16.76 -14.51 -14.73
C ILE A 56 -15.46 -13.76 -14.44
N ILE A 57 -14.91 -13.99 -13.25
CA ILE A 57 -13.71 -13.29 -12.78
C ILE A 57 -12.54 -14.27 -12.70
N ASN A 58 -11.38 -13.82 -13.19
CA ASN A 58 -10.12 -14.50 -12.92
C ASN A 58 -9.57 -13.99 -11.58
N MET A 59 -9.81 -14.76 -10.52
CA MET A 59 -9.36 -14.38 -9.18
C MET A 59 -7.85 -14.47 -9.03
N CYS A 60 -7.15 -15.24 -9.85
CA CYS A 60 -5.68 -15.27 -9.84
C CYS A 60 -5.13 -13.90 -10.23
N GLU A 61 -5.66 -13.31 -11.30
CA GLU A 61 -5.26 -11.98 -11.76
C GLU A 61 -5.67 -10.89 -10.77
N ALA A 62 -6.89 -10.98 -10.22
CA ALA A 62 -7.39 -10.00 -9.27
C ALA A 62 -6.52 -9.96 -8.00
N ILE A 63 -6.17 -11.11 -7.45
CA ILE A 63 -5.33 -11.20 -6.25
C ILE A 63 -3.89 -10.76 -6.56
N GLN A 64 -3.37 -11.10 -7.74
CA GLN A 64 -2.05 -10.64 -8.14
C GLN A 64 -2.01 -9.12 -8.29
N GLU A 65 -3.03 -8.51 -8.86
CA GLU A 65 -3.14 -7.06 -8.98
C GLU A 65 -3.19 -6.38 -7.62
N MET A 66 -3.96 -6.91 -6.68
CA MET A 66 -4.01 -6.40 -5.31
C MET A 66 -2.65 -6.48 -4.62
N TYR A 67 -1.92 -7.58 -4.83
CA TYR A 67 -0.58 -7.75 -4.29
C TYR A 67 0.38 -6.71 -4.87
N ASP A 68 0.36 -6.52 -6.19
CA ASP A 68 1.23 -5.57 -6.87
C ASP A 68 0.94 -4.12 -6.44
N ASP A 69 -0.34 -3.77 -6.26
CA ASP A 69 -0.76 -2.46 -5.75
C ASP A 69 -0.24 -2.23 -4.33
N GLY A 70 -0.33 -3.24 -3.48
CA GLY A 70 0.20 -3.19 -2.12
C GLY A 70 1.71 -2.98 -2.07
N VAL A 71 2.45 -3.66 -2.94
CA VAL A 71 3.91 -3.50 -3.07
C VAL A 71 4.25 -2.07 -3.53
N ARG A 72 3.56 -1.56 -4.56
CA ARG A 72 3.77 -0.20 -5.04
C ARG A 72 3.51 0.85 -3.97
N ASP A 73 2.40 0.72 -3.26
CA ASP A 73 2.03 1.65 -2.18
C ASP A 73 3.06 1.60 -1.05
N GLY A 74 3.51 0.41 -0.68
CA GLY A 74 4.55 0.24 0.33
C GLY A 74 5.87 0.89 -0.07
N MET A 75 6.26 0.75 -1.34
CA MET A 75 7.46 1.39 -1.87
C MET A 75 7.34 2.91 -1.86
N LYS A 76 6.21 3.46 -2.29
CA LYS A 76 5.96 4.90 -2.25
C LYS A 76 6.05 5.45 -0.83
N ARG A 77 5.43 4.77 0.13
CA ARG A 77 5.46 5.17 1.55
C ARG A 77 6.88 5.11 2.09
N GLY A 78 7.63 4.07 1.74
CA GLY A 78 9.02 3.90 2.17
C GLY A 78 9.92 5.02 1.63
N ILE A 79 9.77 5.37 0.36
CA ILE A 79 10.53 6.46 -0.25
C ILE A 79 10.18 7.80 0.42
N GLN A 80 8.90 8.07 0.63
CA GLN A 80 8.45 9.30 1.28
C GLN A 80 8.97 9.38 2.72
N GLN A 81 8.87 8.29 3.47
CA GLN A 81 9.39 8.22 4.84
C GLN A 81 10.90 8.47 4.88
N GLY A 82 11.64 7.86 3.95
CA GLY A 82 13.08 8.07 3.86
C GLY A 82 13.46 9.52 3.55
N ARG A 83 12.71 10.16 2.66
CA ARG A 83 12.90 11.60 2.35
C ARG A 83 12.63 12.48 3.56
N ASP A 84 11.54 12.20 4.28
CA ASP A 84 11.16 12.96 5.47
C ASP A 84 12.20 12.79 6.57
N ASP A 85 12.68 11.58 6.80
CA ASP A 85 13.71 11.31 7.81
C ASP A 85 15.03 12.00 7.48
N LEU A 86 15.42 11.99 6.20
CA LEU A 86 16.64 12.66 5.75
C LEU A 86 16.52 14.18 5.92
N LEU A 87 15.36 14.74 5.58
CA LEU A 87 15.12 16.18 5.73
C LEU A 87 15.18 16.59 7.20
N LYS A 88 14.57 15.81 8.10
CA LYS A 88 14.63 16.05 9.55
C LYS A 88 16.06 16.03 10.05
N GLU A 89 16.87 15.08 9.61
CA GLU A 89 18.27 14.97 9.99
C GLU A 89 19.07 16.21 9.53
N LYS A 90 18.86 16.64 8.29
CA LYS A 90 19.52 17.84 7.75
C LYS A 90 19.14 19.09 8.52
N VAL A 91 17.85 19.24 8.86
CA VAL A 91 17.37 20.37 9.67
C VAL A 91 18.04 20.37 11.06
N LYS A 92 18.10 19.21 11.73
CA LYS A 92 18.78 19.10 13.03
C LYS A 92 20.24 19.54 12.96
N ARG A 93 20.97 19.13 11.94
CA ARG A 93 22.38 19.51 11.76
C ARG A 93 22.55 21.00 11.58
N LYS A 94 21.67 21.64 10.82
CA LYS A 94 21.72 23.08 10.58
C LYS A 94 21.35 23.89 11.82
N LEU A 95 20.39 23.39 12.63
CA LEU A 95 20.06 23.99 13.92
C LEU A 95 21.26 23.93 14.89
N GLN A 96 22.00 22.84 14.87
CA GLN A 96 23.22 22.71 15.68
C GLN A 96 24.30 23.74 15.28
N LYS A 97 24.28 24.15 14.01
CA LYS A 97 25.15 25.21 13.49
C LYS A 97 24.58 26.61 13.73
N GLN A 98 23.52 26.74 14.50
CA GLN A 98 22.86 27.98 14.85
C GLN A 98 22.33 28.79 13.65
N LYS A 99 21.91 28.08 12.59
CA LYS A 99 21.33 28.73 11.42
C LYS A 99 19.87 29.12 11.70
N SER A 100 19.44 30.23 11.11
CA SER A 100 18.05 30.68 11.22
C SER A 100 17.09 29.84 10.39
N LEU A 101 15.80 29.93 10.71
CA LEU A 101 14.72 29.28 9.94
C LEU A 101 14.83 29.63 8.46
N GLU A 102 15.00 30.87 8.12
CA GLU A 102 15.09 31.36 6.74
C GLU A 102 16.33 30.82 6.03
N GLN A 103 17.48 30.77 6.71
CA GLN A 103 18.71 30.21 6.16
C GLN A 103 18.56 28.71 5.88
N ILE A 104 17.95 27.96 6.78
CA ILE A 104 17.73 26.51 6.61
C ILE A 104 16.81 26.27 5.43
N ALA A 105 15.69 27.00 5.33
CA ALA A 105 14.75 26.86 4.24
C ALA A 105 15.41 27.16 2.88
N ASP A 106 16.21 28.21 2.80
CA ASP A 106 16.93 28.58 1.59
C ASP A 106 17.97 27.54 1.19
N GLU A 107 18.80 27.10 2.13
CA GLU A 107 19.85 26.09 1.85
C GLU A 107 19.30 24.74 1.45
N LEU A 108 18.15 24.33 1.98
CA LEU A 108 17.51 23.06 1.66
C LEU A 108 16.49 23.18 0.51
N GLU A 109 16.31 24.39 0.00
CA GLU A 109 15.35 24.66 -1.08
C GLU A 109 13.93 24.20 -0.72
N GLU A 110 13.55 24.43 0.54
CA GLU A 110 12.23 24.04 1.08
C GLU A 110 11.43 25.26 1.51
N ASP A 111 10.11 25.09 1.54
CA ASP A 111 9.20 26.11 2.06
C ASP A 111 9.46 26.37 3.54
N VAL A 112 9.45 27.65 3.95
CA VAL A 112 9.67 28.06 5.33
C VAL A 112 8.69 27.39 6.28
N ASN A 113 7.43 27.17 5.86
CA ASN A 113 6.42 26.55 6.70
C ASN A 113 6.73 25.06 6.95
N VAL A 114 7.29 24.38 5.96
CA VAL A 114 7.73 22.97 6.09
C VAL A 114 8.86 22.88 7.12
N ILE A 115 9.85 23.74 7.02
CA ILE A 115 11.00 23.76 7.95
C ILE A 115 10.55 24.15 9.36
N ARG A 116 9.65 25.11 9.50
CA ARG A 116 9.07 25.49 10.80
C ARG A 116 8.40 24.31 11.50
N LYS A 117 7.62 23.55 10.75
CA LYS A 117 6.95 22.36 11.27
C LYS A 117 7.96 21.32 11.75
N ILE A 118 8.99 21.06 10.96
CA ILE A 118 10.06 20.11 11.31
C ILE A 118 10.80 20.57 12.57
N ILE A 119 11.12 21.85 12.70
CA ILE A 119 11.79 22.39 13.88
C ILE A 119 10.97 22.13 15.14
N LYS A 120 9.65 22.30 15.07
CA LYS A 120 8.75 21.99 16.20
C LYS A 120 8.80 20.50 16.58
N GLU A 121 8.89 19.62 15.60
CA GLU A 121 8.93 18.17 15.84
C GLU A 121 10.26 17.71 16.45
N VAL A 122 11.37 18.36 16.12
CA VAL A 122 12.71 17.94 16.57
C VAL A 122 13.19 18.67 17.84
N GLN A 123 12.46 19.67 18.26
CA GLN A 123 12.67 20.35 19.55
C GLN A 123 11.67 19.83 20.57
#